data_6d093ab02ed32342fd50b146b36a5264
#
_entry.id   6d093ab02ed32342fd50b146b36a5264
#
_cell.length_a   1.000
_cell.length_b   1.000
_cell.length_c   1.000
_cell.angle_alpha   90.00
_cell.angle_beta   90.00
_cell.angle_gamma   90.00
#
_symmetry.space_group_name_H-M   'P 1'
#
loop_
_entity.id
_entity.type
_entity.pdbx_description
1 polymer ?
#
loop_
_entity_poly.entity_id
_entity_poly.type
_entity_poly.pdbx_seq_one_letter_code
_entity_poly.pdbx_strand_id
1 'polypeptide(L)'
;NLDIGIEETHGIRAEIIRRTAEAFRPDIFLVDKEPLGLRGEVKDTLTMLKARGAGLVLGLRDVMDEPAQLAEEWERKNAAPALIDLYDSIWIYGLPQICNALEGIALPASTLAKVHYTGYLRRSTTGTESIAGRPVPMPREPFILVTTGGGGDGALLIDWVLRAYEADPGIPYPALLVLGPFMRSAEQGGFIERAARLPAVETITFEPKMEDLMAAAAGVVAMGGYNTFCEIL
;
A
#
# COMPACT_ATOMS: atom_id res chain seq x y z
N ASN A 1 -27.38 5.91 4.13
CA ASN A 1 -26.83 4.58 3.82
C ASN A 1 -27.58 4.07 2.57
N LEU A 2 -26.86 4.03 1.46
CA LEU A 2 -27.32 3.27 0.30
C LEU A 2 -27.08 1.80 0.63
N ASP A 3 -28.15 1.04 0.83
CA ASP A 3 -28.08 -0.41 1.11
C ASP A 3 -27.90 -1.15 -0.23
N ILE A 4 -26.71 -0.94 -0.85
CA ILE A 4 -26.36 -1.57 -2.11
C ILE A 4 -25.70 -2.92 -1.76
N GLY A 5 -26.24 -4.00 -2.34
CA GLY A 5 -25.69 -5.33 -2.16
C GLY A 5 -24.25 -5.44 -2.69
N ILE A 6 -23.48 -6.36 -2.13
CA ILE A 6 -22.06 -6.53 -2.49
C ILE A 6 -21.88 -6.89 -3.97
N GLU A 7 -22.76 -7.71 -4.53
CA GLU A 7 -22.74 -8.10 -5.94
C GLU A 7 -23.06 -6.92 -6.88
N GLU A 8 -24.01 -6.07 -6.47
CA GLU A 8 -24.35 -4.86 -7.21
C GLU A 8 -23.19 -3.86 -7.18
N THR A 9 -22.52 -3.71 -6.04
CA THR A 9 -21.31 -2.88 -5.90
C THR A 9 -20.22 -3.36 -6.85
N HIS A 10 -19.99 -4.69 -6.96
CA HIS A 10 -19.01 -5.24 -7.90
C HIS A 10 -19.38 -5.01 -9.35
N GLY A 11 -20.65 -5.17 -9.71
CA GLY A 11 -21.14 -4.86 -11.06
C GLY A 11 -20.89 -3.40 -11.44
N ILE A 12 -21.20 -2.47 -10.54
CA ILE A 12 -20.95 -1.03 -10.73
C ILE A 12 -19.44 -0.77 -10.93
N ARG A 13 -18.58 -1.34 -10.08
CA ARG A 13 -17.12 -1.17 -10.18
C ARG A 13 -16.58 -1.71 -11.51
N ALA A 14 -16.98 -2.90 -11.90
CA ALA A 14 -16.60 -3.51 -13.17
C ALA A 14 -16.97 -2.64 -14.37
N GLU A 15 -18.19 -2.09 -14.38
CA GLU A 15 -18.66 -1.22 -15.44
C GLU A 15 -17.93 0.12 -15.48
N ILE A 16 -17.65 0.73 -14.31
CA ILE A 16 -16.86 1.97 -14.23
C ILE A 16 -15.47 1.74 -14.81
N ILE A 17 -14.79 0.66 -14.41
CA ILE A 17 -13.44 0.32 -14.91
C ILE A 17 -13.49 0.12 -16.42
N ARG A 18 -14.44 -0.68 -16.90
CA ARG A 18 -14.57 -0.99 -18.31
C ARG A 18 -14.84 0.26 -19.16
N ARG A 19 -15.81 1.10 -18.76
CA ARG A 19 -16.14 2.34 -19.48
C ARG A 19 -15.01 3.35 -19.46
N THR A 20 -14.32 3.46 -18.33
CA THR A 20 -13.15 4.34 -18.23
C THR A 20 -12.05 3.88 -19.17
N ALA A 21 -11.71 2.60 -19.17
CA ALA A 21 -10.70 2.03 -20.05
C ALA A 21 -11.11 2.15 -21.55
N GLU A 22 -12.40 1.99 -21.85
CA GLU A 22 -12.92 2.16 -23.20
C GLU A 22 -12.79 3.58 -23.72
N ALA A 23 -13.07 4.57 -22.88
CA ALA A 23 -12.98 6.00 -23.22
C ALA A 23 -11.53 6.50 -23.24
N PHE A 24 -10.73 6.11 -22.25
CA PHE A 24 -9.34 6.53 -22.11
C PHE A 24 -8.41 5.89 -23.16
N ARG A 25 -8.69 4.64 -23.56
CA ARG A 25 -7.90 3.85 -24.52
C ARG A 25 -6.41 3.75 -24.14
N PRO A 26 -6.09 3.19 -22.99
CA PRO A 26 -4.71 3.11 -22.54
C PRO A 26 -3.87 2.23 -23.47
N ASP A 27 -2.63 2.63 -23.73
CA ASP A 27 -1.63 1.79 -24.40
C ASP A 27 -1.11 0.69 -23.47
N ILE A 28 -1.08 0.99 -22.15
CA ILE A 28 -0.68 0.04 -21.10
C ILE A 28 -1.73 0.07 -20.00
N PHE A 29 -2.14 -1.12 -19.54
CA PHE A 29 -3.04 -1.28 -18.41
C PHE A 29 -2.38 -2.17 -17.35
N LEU A 30 -2.14 -1.60 -16.17
CA LEU A 30 -1.52 -2.29 -15.05
C LEU A 30 -2.57 -2.64 -14.00
N VAL A 31 -2.57 -3.91 -13.59
CA VAL A 31 -3.38 -4.42 -12.48
C VAL A 31 -2.46 -4.72 -11.31
N ASP A 32 -2.81 -4.23 -10.11
CA ASP A 32 -2.01 -4.43 -8.91
C ASP A 32 -2.55 -5.58 -8.07
N LYS A 33 -1.67 -6.50 -7.68
CA LYS A 33 -1.85 -7.62 -6.78
C LYS A 33 -2.82 -8.71 -7.26
N GLU A 34 -4.05 -8.37 -7.59
CA GLU A 34 -5.13 -9.32 -7.86
C GLU A 34 -5.32 -9.52 -9.38
N PRO A 35 -4.92 -10.67 -9.95
CA PRO A 35 -4.89 -10.85 -11.41
C PRO A 35 -6.21 -10.60 -12.15
N LEU A 36 -7.33 -10.79 -11.48
CA LEU A 36 -8.66 -10.53 -12.04
C LEU A 36 -9.41 -9.41 -11.28
N GLY A 37 -8.72 -8.68 -10.41
CA GLY A 37 -9.35 -7.78 -9.44
C GLY A 37 -9.96 -8.55 -8.26
N LEU A 38 -10.51 -7.85 -7.28
CA LEU A 38 -10.96 -8.45 -6.02
C LEU A 38 -11.97 -9.60 -6.21
N ARG A 39 -12.84 -9.50 -7.21
CA ARG A 39 -13.86 -10.52 -7.53
C ARG A 39 -14.05 -10.72 -9.04
N GLY A 40 -13.01 -10.59 -9.81
CA GLY A 40 -13.09 -10.73 -11.26
C GLY A 40 -13.52 -9.46 -12.00
N GLU A 41 -13.63 -8.34 -11.32
CA GLU A 41 -14.17 -7.08 -11.84
C GLU A 41 -13.37 -6.48 -13.01
N VAL A 42 -12.11 -6.87 -13.20
CA VAL A 42 -11.28 -6.39 -14.32
C VAL A 42 -11.22 -7.35 -15.50
N LYS A 43 -11.77 -8.57 -15.40
CA LYS A 43 -11.64 -9.62 -16.41
C LYS A 43 -12.10 -9.17 -17.80
N ASP A 44 -13.30 -8.62 -17.90
CA ASP A 44 -13.87 -8.18 -19.18
C ASP A 44 -13.09 -6.99 -19.76
N THR A 45 -12.61 -6.11 -18.89
CA THR A 45 -11.73 -4.99 -19.28
C THR A 45 -10.41 -5.49 -19.84
N LEU A 46 -9.76 -6.46 -19.20
CA LEU A 46 -8.54 -7.09 -19.69
C LEU A 46 -8.74 -7.72 -21.06
N THR A 47 -9.83 -8.50 -21.23
CA THR A 47 -10.17 -9.13 -22.50
C THR A 47 -10.38 -8.10 -23.61
N MET A 48 -11.12 -7.03 -23.31
CA MET A 48 -11.37 -5.94 -24.25
C MET A 48 -10.07 -5.23 -24.66
N LEU A 49 -9.23 -4.88 -23.68
CA LEU A 49 -7.99 -4.15 -23.93
C LEU A 49 -6.98 -5.01 -24.70
N LYS A 50 -6.87 -6.30 -24.39
CA LYS A 50 -6.03 -7.21 -25.14
C LYS A 50 -6.46 -7.30 -26.61
N ALA A 51 -7.75 -7.41 -26.88
CA ALA A 51 -8.28 -7.41 -28.23
C ALA A 51 -7.99 -6.12 -29.01
N ARG A 52 -7.74 -5.01 -28.30
CA ARG A 52 -7.35 -3.70 -28.88
C ARG A 52 -5.83 -3.52 -29.01
N GLY A 53 -5.03 -4.47 -28.54
CA GLY A 53 -3.57 -4.43 -28.61
C GLY A 53 -2.90 -3.61 -27.50
N ALA A 54 -3.61 -3.30 -26.41
CA ALA A 54 -3.00 -2.69 -25.24
C ALA A 54 -2.06 -3.68 -24.54
N GLY A 55 -0.92 -3.21 -24.04
CA GLY A 55 -0.03 -3.98 -23.18
C GLY A 55 -0.65 -4.21 -21.80
N LEU A 56 -0.77 -5.47 -21.37
CA LEU A 56 -1.36 -5.82 -20.09
C LEU A 56 -0.27 -6.26 -19.11
N VAL A 57 -0.17 -5.54 -17.99
CA VAL A 57 0.86 -5.75 -16.97
C VAL A 57 0.19 -6.14 -15.65
N LEU A 58 0.69 -7.20 -15.02
CA LEU A 58 0.33 -7.54 -13.64
C LEU A 58 1.47 -7.11 -12.72
N GLY A 59 1.18 -6.27 -11.73
CA GLY A 59 2.09 -5.91 -10.66
C GLY A 59 1.86 -6.77 -9.43
N LEU A 60 2.91 -7.42 -8.93
CA LEU A 60 2.86 -8.24 -7.74
C LEU A 60 3.87 -7.72 -6.70
N ARG A 61 3.53 -7.87 -5.43
CA ARG A 61 4.50 -7.71 -4.35
C ARG A 61 5.39 -8.94 -4.30
N ASP A 62 6.64 -8.79 -3.88
CA ASP A 62 7.52 -9.96 -3.67
C ASP A 62 7.07 -10.78 -2.46
N VAL A 63 6.62 -10.12 -1.39
CA VAL A 63 6.00 -10.76 -0.22
C VAL A 63 4.48 -10.54 -0.29
N MET A 64 3.73 -11.60 -0.54
CA MET A 64 2.26 -11.59 -0.54
C MET A 64 1.74 -12.36 0.69
N ASP A 65 1.31 -13.58 0.49
CA ASP A 65 0.83 -14.48 1.53
C ASP A 65 1.74 -15.72 1.59
N GLU A 66 1.55 -16.59 2.57
CA GLU A 66 2.22 -17.89 2.61
C GLU A 66 2.00 -18.64 1.28
N PRO A 67 3.05 -19.24 0.67
CA PRO A 67 2.96 -19.84 -0.66
C PRO A 67 1.81 -20.83 -0.82
N ALA A 68 1.54 -21.67 0.18
CA ALA A 68 0.45 -22.62 0.15
C ALA A 68 -0.93 -21.94 0.12
N GLN A 69 -1.11 -20.89 0.94
CA GLN A 69 -2.36 -20.12 1.01
C GLN A 69 -2.60 -19.36 -0.30
N LEU A 70 -1.55 -18.76 -0.84
CA LEU A 70 -1.60 -18.06 -2.11
C LEU A 70 -1.97 -19.00 -3.26
N ALA A 71 -1.37 -20.20 -3.31
CA ALA A 71 -1.67 -21.20 -4.33
C ALA A 71 -3.14 -21.65 -4.25
N GLU A 72 -3.65 -21.95 -3.06
CA GLU A 72 -5.06 -22.32 -2.85
C GLU A 72 -6.01 -21.18 -3.24
N GLU A 73 -5.67 -19.94 -2.89
CA GLU A 73 -6.47 -18.77 -3.23
C GLU A 73 -6.53 -18.57 -4.75
N TRP A 74 -5.39 -18.66 -5.42
CA TRP A 74 -5.31 -18.47 -6.86
C TRP A 74 -5.95 -19.62 -7.64
N GLU A 75 -5.91 -20.84 -7.12
CA GLU A 75 -6.66 -21.97 -7.68
C GLU A 75 -8.17 -21.72 -7.56
N ARG A 76 -8.65 -21.36 -6.36
CA ARG A 76 -10.06 -21.02 -6.13
C ARG A 76 -10.57 -19.88 -6.99
N LYS A 77 -9.75 -18.86 -7.21
CA LYS A 77 -10.06 -17.69 -8.05
C LYS A 77 -9.84 -17.96 -9.54
N ASN A 78 -9.31 -19.13 -9.91
CA ASN A 78 -8.91 -19.46 -11.27
C ASN A 78 -8.01 -18.38 -11.90
N ALA A 79 -7.01 -17.91 -11.14
CA ALA A 79 -6.14 -16.81 -11.53
C ALA A 79 -5.05 -17.21 -12.53
N ALA A 80 -4.52 -18.44 -12.46
CA ALA A 80 -3.44 -18.88 -13.33
C ALA A 80 -3.73 -18.75 -14.84
N PRO A 81 -4.93 -19.08 -15.35
CA PRO A 81 -5.27 -18.84 -16.77
C PRO A 81 -5.16 -17.37 -17.17
N ALA A 82 -5.48 -16.43 -16.29
CA ALA A 82 -5.33 -15.01 -16.61
C ALA A 82 -3.87 -14.61 -16.80
N LEU A 83 -2.94 -15.14 -16.00
CA LEU A 83 -1.50 -14.90 -16.17
C LEU A 83 -0.99 -15.50 -17.50
N ILE A 84 -1.50 -16.67 -17.86
CA ILE A 84 -1.11 -17.38 -19.09
C ILE A 84 -1.60 -16.62 -20.32
N ASP A 85 -2.89 -16.28 -20.35
CA ASP A 85 -3.60 -15.89 -21.55
C ASP A 85 -3.73 -14.37 -21.72
N LEU A 86 -3.85 -13.62 -20.62
CA LEU A 86 -4.15 -12.18 -20.69
C LEU A 86 -2.90 -11.32 -20.58
N TYR A 87 -2.07 -11.53 -19.57
CA TYR A 87 -0.94 -10.64 -19.29
C TYR A 87 0.24 -10.86 -20.24
N ASP A 88 0.82 -9.74 -20.66
CA ASP A 88 2.02 -9.70 -21.50
C ASP A 88 3.29 -9.62 -20.65
N SER A 89 3.20 -9.03 -19.47
CA SER A 89 4.31 -8.89 -18.52
C SER A 89 3.80 -9.03 -17.08
N ILE A 90 4.64 -9.60 -16.21
CA ILE A 90 4.40 -9.72 -14.76
C ILE A 90 5.55 -9.04 -14.06
N TRP A 91 5.28 -7.94 -13.36
CA TRP A 91 6.26 -7.19 -12.61
C TRP A 91 6.20 -7.58 -11.14
N ILE A 92 7.33 -7.98 -10.57
CA ILE A 92 7.46 -8.26 -9.15
C ILE A 92 8.23 -7.10 -8.52
N TYR A 93 7.56 -6.38 -7.61
CA TYR A 93 8.13 -5.25 -6.87
C TYR A 93 9.01 -5.79 -5.74
N GLY A 94 10.27 -6.08 -6.04
CA GLY A 94 11.20 -6.67 -5.10
C GLY A 94 12.40 -7.28 -5.79
N LEU A 95 13.12 -8.12 -5.05
CA LEU A 95 14.35 -8.78 -5.51
C LEU A 95 14.20 -10.30 -5.45
N PRO A 96 14.61 -11.04 -6.49
CA PRO A 96 14.46 -12.49 -6.52
C PRO A 96 15.26 -13.22 -5.41
N GLN A 97 16.28 -12.55 -4.86
CA GLN A 97 17.09 -13.08 -3.76
C GLN A 97 16.38 -13.01 -2.39
N ILE A 98 15.35 -12.15 -2.27
CA ILE A 98 14.60 -11.96 -1.03
C ILE A 98 13.40 -12.91 -0.99
N CYS A 99 12.59 -12.90 -2.04
CA CYS A 99 11.40 -13.74 -2.10
C CYS A 99 11.03 -14.10 -3.54
N ASN A 100 10.57 -15.33 -3.72
CA ASN A 100 9.93 -15.77 -4.96
C ASN A 100 8.40 -15.65 -4.82
N ALA A 101 7.84 -14.56 -5.32
CA ALA A 101 6.41 -14.25 -5.21
C ALA A 101 5.48 -15.29 -5.85
N LEU A 102 6.00 -16.13 -6.76
CA LEU A 102 5.23 -17.15 -7.47
C LEU A 102 5.55 -18.57 -6.99
N GLU A 103 6.21 -18.71 -5.85
CA GLU A 103 6.50 -20.02 -5.27
C GLU A 103 5.21 -20.81 -5.00
N GLY A 104 5.22 -22.09 -5.38
CA GLY A 104 4.06 -22.97 -5.21
C GLY A 104 2.97 -22.81 -6.28
N ILE A 105 3.07 -21.84 -7.19
CA ILE A 105 2.09 -21.65 -8.27
C ILE A 105 2.58 -22.35 -9.53
N ALA A 106 1.79 -23.32 -10.00
CA ALA A 106 2.12 -24.07 -11.23
C ALA A 106 1.86 -23.20 -12.47
N LEU A 107 2.93 -22.64 -13.05
CA LEU A 107 2.89 -21.83 -14.26
C LEU A 107 3.78 -22.42 -15.35
N PRO A 108 3.38 -22.36 -16.63
CA PRO A 108 4.23 -22.76 -17.76
C PRO A 108 5.50 -21.90 -17.85
N ALA A 109 6.58 -22.47 -18.42
CA ALA A 109 7.82 -21.74 -18.64
C ALA A 109 7.63 -20.46 -19.48
N SER A 110 6.70 -20.47 -20.44
CA SER A 110 6.34 -19.30 -21.24
C SER A 110 5.74 -18.15 -20.41
N THR A 111 5.01 -18.45 -19.34
CA THR A 111 4.47 -17.46 -18.42
C THR A 111 5.55 -16.97 -17.46
N LEU A 112 6.40 -17.86 -16.96
CA LEU A 112 7.54 -17.46 -16.13
C LEU A 112 8.53 -16.56 -16.88
N ALA A 113 8.67 -16.72 -18.19
CA ALA A 113 9.47 -15.82 -19.04
C ALA A 113 8.93 -14.38 -19.13
N LYS A 114 7.66 -14.14 -18.73
CA LYS A 114 7.07 -12.79 -18.66
C LYS A 114 7.39 -12.07 -17.34
N VAL A 115 8.03 -12.75 -16.38
CA VAL A 115 8.30 -12.23 -15.04
C VAL A 115 9.54 -11.32 -15.06
N HIS A 116 9.39 -10.13 -14.50
CA HIS A 116 10.46 -9.15 -14.35
C HIS A 116 10.46 -8.60 -12.93
N TYR A 117 11.60 -8.74 -12.24
CA TYR A 117 11.79 -8.11 -10.94
C TYR A 117 12.23 -6.65 -11.13
N THR A 118 11.47 -5.72 -10.56
CA THR A 118 11.70 -4.27 -10.72
C THR A 118 12.61 -3.68 -9.64
N GLY A 119 12.93 -4.45 -8.61
CA GLY A 119 13.42 -3.91 -7.35
C GLY A 119 12.32 -3.17 -6.59
N TYR A 120 12.67 -2.61 -5.44
CA TYR A 120 11.76 -1.77 -4.68
C TYR A 120 11.66 -0.39 -5.32
N LEU A 121 10.44 0.02 -5.65
CA LEU A 121 10.17 1.29 -6.30
C LEU A 121 10.16 2.41 -5.24
N ARG A 122 11.27 3.11 -5.11
CA ARG A 122 11.36 4.26 -4.20
C ARG A 122 10.58 5.45 -4.72
N ARG A 123 9.89 6.14 -3.82
CA ARG A 123 9.46 7.50 -4.08
C ARG A 123 10.67 8.41 -3.95
N SER A 124 10.87 9.30 -4.91
CA SER A 124 11.90 10.33 -4.78
C SER A 124 11.42 11.40 -3.79
N THR A 125 12.28 11.74 -2.83
CA THR A 125 12.07 12.92 -1.99
C THR A 125 12.05 14.16 -2.89
N THR A 126 10.90 14.79 -3.04
CA THR A 126 10.72 15.94 -3.93
C THR A 126 10.98 17.27 -3.20
N GLY A 127 12.03 17.38 -2.37
CA GLY A 127 12.39 18.63 -1.72
C GLY A 127 11.19 19.34 -1.02
N THR A 128 11.48 20.23 -0.13
CA THR A 128 10.60 20.91 0.83
C THR A 128 9.36 21.67 0.30
N GLU A 129 8.93 21.49 -0.94
CA GLU A 129 7.69 22.12 -1.42
C GLU A 129 6.47 21.28 -1.06
N SER A 130 5.81 21.66 0.03
CA SER A 130 4.48 21.15 0.39
C SER A 130 3.48 21.40 -0.72
N ILE A 131 2.73 20.36 -1.13
CA ILE A 131 1.63 20.46 -2.11
C ILE A 131 0.53 21.43 -1.64
N ALA A 132 0.47 21.74 -0.35
CA ALA A 132 -0.54 22.63 0.26
C ALA A 132 0.02 24.00 0.68
N GLY A 133 1.29 24.34 0.35
CA GLY A 133 1.89 25.60 0.81
C GLY A 133 2.08 25.69 2.32
N ARG A 134 1.85 24.61 3.07
CA ARG A 134 2.14 24.49 4.50
C ARG A 134 3.46 23.75 4.68
N PRO A 135 4.44 24.31 5.42
CA PRO A 135 5.60 23.54 5.80
C PRO A 135 5.13 22.35 6.63
N VAL A 136 5.64 21.15 6.30
CA VAL A 136 5.49 19.98 7.19
C VAL A 136 6.01 20.39 8.56
N PRO A 137 5.27 20.16 9.65
CA PRO A 137 5.80 20.39 11.00
C PRO A 137 6.92 19.37 11.24
N MET A 138 8.13 19.72 10.82
CA MET A 138 9.33 18.92 11.08
C MET A 138 9.87 19.32 12.45
N PRO A 139 9.99 18.38 13.38
CA PRO A 139 10.75 18.63 14.61
C PRO A 139 12.15 19.15 14.27
N ARG A 140 12.62 20.15 14.98
CA ARG A 140 13.96 20.76 14.75
C ARG A 140 15.11 19.88 15.19
N GLU A 141 14.82 18.85 15.97
CA GLU A 141 15.77 17.91 16.54
C GLU A 141 15.55 16.52 15.92
N PRO A 142 16.53 15.61 15.97
CA PRO A 142 16.32 14.23 15.59
C PRO A 142 15.12 13.66 16.34
N PHE A 143 14.18 13.04 15.63
CA PHE A 143 12.91 12.57 16.17
C PHE A 143 12.62 11.13 15.77
N ILE A 144 11.73 10.47 16.52
CA ILE A 144 11.14 9.19 16.17
C ILE A 144 9.84 9.44 15.40
N LEU A 145 9.78 8.97 14.17
CA LEU A 145 8.55 8.96 13.40
C LEU A 145 7.73 7.72 13.76
N VAL A 146 6.47 7.93 14.12
CA VAL A 146 5.50 6.84 14.38
C VAL A 146 4.40 6.91 13.34
N THR A 147 4.23 5.86 12.55
CA THR A 147 3.22 5.84 11.48
C THR A 147 2.38 4.57 11.50
N THR A 148 1.08 4.75 11.37
CA THR A 148 0.09 3.68 11.28
C THR A 148 -0.37 3.42 9.84
N GLY A 149 0.27 4.07 8.86
CA GLY A 149 -0.21 4.05 7.48
C GLY A 149 -1.59 4.69 7.37
N GLY A 150 -2.60 3.93 6.92
CA GLY A 150 -3.97 4.41 6.83
C GLY A 150 -4.64 4.69 8.18
N GLY A 151 -4.18 4.07 9.25
CA GLY A 151 -4.65 4.29 10.63
C GLY A 151 -5.83 3.43 11.07
N GLY A 152 -6.43 2.62 10.19
CA GLY A 152 -7.62 1.84 10.52
C GLY A 152 -7.43 0.80 11.64
N ASP A 153 -6.24 0.27 11.78
CA ASP A 153 -5.81 -0.75 12.75
C ASP A 153 -4.64 -0.30 13.65
N GLY A 154 -4.20 0.95 13.50
CA GLY A 154 -3.00 1.48 14.16
C GLY A 154 -3.17 1.96 15.60
N ALA A 155 -4.38 1.95 16.16
CA ALA A 155 -4.65 2.52 17.50
C ALA A 155 -3.78 1.91 18.60
N LEU A 156 -3.53 0.60 18.55
CA LEU A 156 -2.71 -0.08 19.54
C LEU A 156 -1.25 0.37 19.51
N LEU A 157 -0.69 0.59 18.32
CA LEU A 157 0.68 1.09 18.16
C LEU A 157 0.82 2.49 18.77
N ILE A 158 -0.12 3.38 18.47
CA ILE A 158 -0.14 4.75 19.03
C ILE A 158 -0.26 4.70 20.56
N ASP A 159 -1.14 3.85 21.10
CA ASP A 159 -1.29 3.67 22.55
C ASP A 159 0.01 3.20 23.19
N TRP A 160 0.70 2.23 22.63
CA TRP A 160 1.97 1.74 23.17
C TRP A 160 3.06 2.82 23.17
N VAL A 161 3.16 3.59 22.11
CA VAL A 161 4.13 4.69 22.04
C VAL A 161 3.81 5.77 23.07
N LEU A 162 2.56 6.20 23.19
CA LEU A 162 2.15 7.18 24.18
C LEU A 162 2.44 6.71 25.60
N ARG A 163 2.14 5.44 25.93
CA ARG A 163 2.49 4.85 27.25
C ARG A 163 3.99 4.85 27.51
N ALA A 164 4.83 4.64 26.50
CA ALA A 164 6.27 4.69 26.70
C ALA A 164 6.72 6.09 27.10
N TYR A 165 6.23 7.15 26.41
CA TYR A 165 6.55 8.54 26.76
C TYR A 165 5.88 9.02 28.06
N GLU A 166 4.72 8.47 28.43
CA GLU A 166 4.08 8.70 29.73
C GLU A 166 4.89 8.07 30.88
N ALA A 167 5.49 6.90 30.64
CA ALA A 167 6.23 6.16 31.66
C ALA A 167 7.68 6.68 31.84
N ASP A 168 8.30 7.15 30.78
CA ASP A 168 9.69 7.61 30.80
C ASP A 168 9.85 8.98 30.11
N PRO A 169 9.83 10.07 30.88
CA PRO A 169 10.11 11.42 30.37
C PRO A 169 11.57 11.61 29.90
N GLY A 170 12.45 10.67 30.18
CA GLY A 170 13.87 10.72 29.81
C GLY A 170 14.17 10.15 28.42
N ILE A 171 13.17 9.72 27.63
CA ILE A 171 13.38 9.29 26.24
C ILE A 171 14.06 10.44 25.46
N PRO A 172 15.25 10.20 24.86
CA PRO A 172 16.11 11.28 24.35
C PRO A 172 15.61 11.91 23.05
N TYR A 173 14.66 11.27 22.34
CA TYR A 173 14.13 11.75 21.08
C TYR A 173 12.66 12.12 21.22
N PRO A 174 12.22 13.30 20.72
CA PRO A 174 10.80 13.58 20.58
C PRO A 174 10.15 12.64 19.55
N ALA A 175 8.85 12.42 19.68
CA ALA A 175 8.08 11.63 18.73
C ALA A 175 7.12 12.48 17.89
N LEU A 176 7.06 12.21 16.60
CA LEU A 176 6.02 12.69 15.71
C LEU A 176 5.11 11.50 15.35
N LEU A 177 3.86 11.54 15.80
CA LEU A 177 2.86 10.51 15.56
C LEU A 177 1.96 10.89 14.38
N VAL A 178 1.96 10.09 13.32
CA VAL A 178 1.05 10.22 12.19
C VAL A 178 -0.08 9.21 12.36
N LEU A 179 -1.26 9.70 12.77
CA LEU A 179 -2.38 8.88 13.21
C LEU A 179 -3.08 8.13 12.07
N GLY A 180 -3.01 8.66 10.84
CA GLY A 180 -3.66 8.12 9.66
C GLY A 180 -5.10 8.62 9.49
N PRO A 181 -5.55 8.86 8.24
CA PRO A 181 -6.84 9.47 7.94
C PRO A 181 -8.04 8.55 8.21
N PHE A 182 -7.83 7.23 8.31
CA PHE A 182 -8.91 6.25 8.54
C PHE A 182 -9.06 5.82 9.99
N MET A 183 -8.25 6.38 10.92
CA MET A 183 -8.43 6.16 12.34
C MET A 183 -9.76 6.79 12.79
N ARG A 184 -10.49 6.11 13.66
CA ARG A 184 -11.78 6.62 14.17
C ARG A 184 -11.60 7.95 14.89
N SER A 185 -12.48 8.91 14.62
CA SER A 185 -12.37 10.27 15.16
C SER A 185 -12.30 10.31 16.70
N ALA A 186 -13.02 9.40 17.39
CA ALA A 186 -12.98 9.31 18.85
C ALA A 186 -11.60 8.86 19.36
N GLU A 187 -10.95 7.90 18.65
CA GLU A 187 -9.59 7.44 18.98
C GLU A 187 -8.57 8.53 18.71
N GLN A 188 -8.66 9.21 17.55
CA GLN A 188 -7.80 10.34 17.20
C GLN A 188 -7.87 11.44 18.28
N GLY A 189 -9.09 11.83 18.68
CA GLY A 189 -9.30 12.83 19.71
C GLY A 189 -8.62 12.46 21.03
N GLY A 190 -8.80 11.22 21.49
CA GLY A 190 -8.18 10.71 22.71
C GLY A 190 -6.64 10.70 22.65
N PHE A 191 -6.07 10.33 21.51
CA PHE A 191 -4.60 10.33 21.32
C PHE A 191 -4.03 11.75 21.26
N ILE A 192 -4.69 12.68 20.59
CA ILE A 192 -4.30 14.08 20.54
C ILE A 192 -4.32 14.71 21.94
N GLU A 193 -5.36 14.45 22.73
CA GLU A 193 -5.45 14.94 24.12
C GLU A 193 -4.34 14.37 25.03
N ARG A 194 -3.98 13.10 24.86
CA ARG A 194 -2.88 12.48 25.60
C ARG A 194 -1.54 13.07 25.19
N ALA A 195 -1.28 13.18 23.90
CA ALA A 195 -0.05 13.75 23.36
C ALA A 195 0.14 15.20 23.79
N ALA A 196 -0.92 16.01 23.85
CA ALA A 196 -0.85 17.40 24.31
C ALA A 196 -0.33 17.58 25.74
N ARG A 197 -0.31 16.53 26.56
CA ARG A 197 0.25 16.53 27.92
C ARG A 197 1.74 16.14 27.94
N LEU A 198 2.30 15.72 26.82
CA LEU A 198 3.66 15.21 26.67
C LEU A 198 4.47 16.20 25.83
N PRO A 199 5.37 16.99 26.43
CA PRO A 199 6.13 18.02 25.69
C PRO A 199 6.98 17.45 24.54
N ALA A 200 7.36 16.18 24.63
CA ALA A 200 8.18 15.50 23.63
C ALA A 200 7.35 14.77 22.55
N VAL A 201 6.02 14.95 22.49
CA VAL A 201 5.17 14.23 21.53
C VAL A 201 4.33 15.20 20.73
N GLU A 202 4.46 15.14 19.42
CA GLU A 202 3.61 15.87 18.47
C GLU A 202 2.74 14.88 17.68
N THR A 203 1.56 15.33 17.25
CA THR A 203 0.63 14.53 16.46
C THR A 203 0.18 15.25 15.21
N ILE A 204 0.13 14.52 14.10
CA ILE A 204 -0.54 14.95 12.87
C ILE A 204 -1.48 13.84 12.40
N THR A 205 -2.52 14.18 11.66
CA THR A 205 -3.45 13.18 11.14
C THR A 205 -2.94 12.53 9.87
N PHE A 206 -2.34 13.32 8.98
CA PHE A 206 -1.93 12.87 7.65
C PHE A 206 -0.80 13.74 7.11
N GLU A 207 0.14 13.10 6.43
CA GLU A 207 1.19 13.77 5.65
C GLU A 207 1.29 13.09 4.27
N PRO A 208 1.09 13.82 3.16
CA PRO A 208 1.16 13.27 1.82
C PRO A 208 2.59 12.88 1.39
N LYS A 209 3.61 13.48 2.03
CA LYS A 209 5.03 13.23 1.75
C LYS A 209 5.69 12.51 2.93
N MET A 210 5.17 11.32 3.26
CA MET A 210 5.71 10.50 4.34
C MET A 210 7.19 10.16 4.15
N GLU A 211 7.63 10.00 2.91
CA GLU A 211 9.01 9.76 2.55
C GLU A 211 9.98 10.84 3.05
N ASP A 212 9.56 12.10 3.04
CA ASP A 212 10.39 13.21 3.57
C ASP A 212 10.51 13.12 5.09
N LEU A 213 9.43 12.75 5.80
CA LEU A 213 9.47 12.50 7.24
C LEU A 213 10.32 11.30 7.61
N MET A 214 10.20 10.20 6.84
CA MET A 214 11.01 8.99 7.05
C MET A 214 12.49 9.26 6.86
N ALA A 215 12.86 10.02 5.82
CA ALA A 215 14.25 10.38 5.54
C ALA A 215 14.87 11.30 6.63
N ALA A 216 14.05 12.13 7.28
CA ALA A 216 14.49 13.05 8.31
C ALA A 216 14.50 12.44 9.71
N ALA A 217 13.76 11.36 9.95
CA ALA A 217 13.64 10.73 11.25
C ALA A 217 14.93 10.01 11.68
N ALA A 218 15.26 10.06 12.98
CA ALA A 218 16.32 9.26 13.57
C ALA A 218 15.95 7.77 13.66
N GLY A 219 14.66 7.46 13.67
CA GLY A 219 14.12 6.10 13.65
C GLY A 219 12.63 6.12 13.33
N VAL A 220 12.14 4.98 12.81
CA VAL A 220 10.74 4.82 12.41
C VAL A 220 10.13 3.66 13.19
N VAL A 221 8.97 3.93 13.81
CA VAL A 221 8.11 2.92 14.42
C VAL A 221 6.85 2.80 13.58
N ALA A 222 6.60 1.63 13.02
CA ALA A 222 5.51 1.42 12.07
C ALA A 222 4.82 0.08 12.27
N MET A 223 3.63 -0.05 11.67
CA MET A 223 2.86 -1.30 11.66
C MET A 223 3.50 -2.43 10.82
N GLY A 224 4.58 -2.16 10.10
CA GLY A 224 5.23 -3.16 9.25
C GLY A 224 4.46 -3.48 7.97
N GLY A 225 3.57 -2.61 7.53
CA GLY A 225 2.88 -2.76 6.25
C GLY A 225 3.87 -2.72 5.08
N TYR A 226 3.58 -3.49 4.02
CA TYR A 226 4.46 -3.65 2.86
C TYR A 226 4.94 -2.32 2.27
N ASN A 227 4.03 -1.36 2.06
CA ASN A 227 4.40 -0.07 1.48
C ASN A 227 5.38 0.70 2.37
N THR A 228 5.13 0.73 3.69
CA THR A 228 6.03 1.39 4.66
C THR A 228 7.41 0.73 4.66
N PHE A 229 7.46 -0.60 4.59
CA PHE A 229 8.73 -1.33 4.48
C PHE A 229 9.50 -0.94 3.21
N CYS A 230 8.83 -0.88 2.05
CA CYS A 230 9.44 -0.48 0.79
C CYS A 230 9.87 1.00 0.76
N GLU A 231 9.22 1.87 1.53
CA GLU A 231 9.57 3.29 1.65
C GLU A 231 10.79 3.53 2.55
N ILE A 232 11.07 2.61 3.50
CA ILE A 232 12.22 2.68 4.40
C ILE A 232 13.50 2.16 3.73
N LEU A 233 13.38 1.14 2.84
CA LEU A 233 14.51 0.57 2.10
C LEU A 233 15.05 1.52 1.03
#